data_494307c40b8de133ddb413f8a92200c3
#
_entry.id   494307c40b8de133ddb413f8a92200c3
#
_cell.length_a   1.000
_cell.length_b   1.000
_cell.length_c   1.000
_cell.angle_alpha   90.00
_cell.angle_beta   90.00
_cell.angle_gamma   90.00
#
_symmetry.space_group_name_H-M   'P 1'
#
loop_
_entity.id
_entity.type
_entity.pdbx_description
1 polymer ?
#
loop_
_entity_poly.entity_id
_entity_poly.type
_entity_poly.pdbx_seq_one_letter_code
_entity_poly.pdbx_strand_id
1 'polypeptide(L)'
;MKKIITFLYLLILAYACYDDKGNYDYREINQISIQNIDSLVLCDQMDLLSIPVTLEGTQYSDSNRFTYMWEVNQKVVATTKDLNVYANFPLGINTARFVVTDKELGTKAFKNFRINVSSSTAGDGILVLSKYQGHAELSFKRLDREGSTFTPNYYEALTGNRLGTNPRKIHRCYIPEAANVNSGLKIETDHRLKCLSEETLVEIGENKYLDHNFFISRAMTLPPDITEFDVKACWHLTTSATTTSLGGYIFVIANDELWHDQRMAMPAYNVDLNMTFMQKASPWHGQLSPVMFLASLTGSGTQNYSSPELLYLFDESEGQFIYANVNSSAANRACSELGIYAGYSLLYGTHTASPNQAVAVLGNGSVYRMLYLKLPSKTSEAAAVPFTVLADVIVPGEVINSGTSYYPMKNESYMFFATDNGLYRYNLRDLENGNAPGSQNRIMTLTDFGYNADDKITCMTVSRTEQEILLGISRYGEDTEGMGEELKGDVLVLDLKTMNMIRKYEGVAGYPVDLMVKYQKFLRDGKENGVDVSDVLYF
;
A
#
# COMPACT_ATOMS: atom_id res chain seq x y z
N MET A 1 -3.83 -73.44 66.71
CA MET A 1 -4.27 -72.11 67.16
C MET A 1 -3.82 -70.97 66.15
N LYS A 2 -2.58 -70.91 65.73
CA LYS A 2 -2.13 -69.80 64.78
C LYS A 2 -2.93 -69.72 63.48
N LYS A 3 -3.29 -70.86 62.87
CA LYS A 3 -4.05 -70.88 61.61
C LYS A 3 -5.50 -70.38 61.74
N ILE A 4 -6.11 -70.58 62.90
CA ILE A 4 -7.47 -70.11 63.15
C ILE A 4 -7.49 -68.60 63.40
N ILE A 5 -6.49 -68.06 64.06
CA ILE A 5 -6.33 -66.63 64.29
C ILE A 5 -6.10 -65.90 62.97
N THR A 6 -5.27 -66.45 62.06
CA THR A 6 -5.04 -65.88 60.73
C THR A 6 -6.31 -65.90 59.88
N PHE A 7 -7.13 -66.93 59.97
CA PHE A 7 -8.38 -67.05 59.26
C PHE A 7 -9.44 -66.06 59.78
N LEU A 8 -9.47 -65.88 61.13
CA LEU A 8 -10.35 -64.89 61.76
C LEU A 8 -9.97 -63.45 61.40
N TYR A 9 -8.63 -63.17 61.26
CA TYR A 9 -8.17 -61.89 60.85
C TYR A 9 -8.50 -61.60 59.39
N LEU A 10 -8.43 -62.58 58.48
CA LEU A 10 -8.84 -62.49 57.10
C LEU A 10 -10.34 -62.26 56.94
N LEU A 11 -11.16 -62.88 57.79
CA LEU A 11 -12.60 -62.68 57.83
C LEU A 11 -12.99 -61.29 58.34
N ILE A 12 -12.25 -60.71 59.28
CA ILE A 12 -12.45 -59.34 59.75
C ILE A 12 -12.05 -58.34 58.69
N LEU A 13 -11.00 -58.59 57.95
CA LEU A 13 -10.57 -57.76 56.83
C LEU A 13 -11.56 -57.83 55.63
N ALA A 14 -12.18 -59.00 55.42
CA ALA A 14 -13.24 -59.14 54.40
C ALA A 14 -14.54 -58.43 54.77
N TYR A 15 -14.83 -58.33 56.06
CA TYR A 15 -15.97 -57.57 56.56
C TYR A 15 -15.73 -56.08 56.63
N ALA A 16 -14.48 -55.62 56.72
CA ALA A 16 -14.11 -54.21 56.65
C ALA A 16 -14.27 -53.62 55.26
N CYS A 17 -14.41 -54.45 54.21
CA CYS A 17 -14.81 -54.03 52.87
C CYS A 17 -16.33 -53.97 52.68
N TYR A 18 -17.09 -53.94 53.80
CA TYR A 18 -18.54 -53.84 53.70
C TYR A 18 -18.97 -52.40 53.47
N ASP A 19 -19.48 -52.19 52.26
CA ASP A 19 -20.34 -51.10 51.87
C ASP A 19 -20.07 -49.76 52.56
N ASP A 20 -19.17 -49.01 52.00
CA ASP A 20 -19.27 -47.56 52.09
C ASP A 20 -20.59 -47.13 51.41
N LYS A 21 -21.72 -47.29 52.18
CA LYS A 21 -22.96 -46.61 51.89
C LYS A 21 -22.78 -45.14 52.25
N GLY A 22 -21.76 -44.55 51.67
CA GLY A 22 -21.59 -43.10 51.69
C GLY A 22 -22.95 -42.50 51.35
N ASN A 23 -23.45 -41.69 52.20
CA ASN A 23 -24.64 -40.88 51.94
C ASN A 23 -24.23 -39.79 50.95
N TYR A 24 -23.84 -40.23 49.75
CA TYR A 24 -23.54 -39.34 48.65
C TYR A 24 -24.86 -38.82 48.11
N ASP A 25 -25.25 -37.63 48.52
CA ASP A 25 -26.24 -36.85 47.78
C ASP A 25 -25.72 -36.62 46.38
N TYR A 26 -25.91 -37.58 45.48
CA TYR A 26 -25.60 -37.46 44.08
C TYR A 26 -26.51 -36.39 43.48
N ARG A 27 -26.00 -35.15 43.41
CA ARG A 27 -26.65 -34.16 42.60
C ARG A 27 -26.43 -34.52 41.14
N GLU A 28 -27.52 -34.73 40.42
CA GLU A 28 -27.42 -34.94 38.97
C GLU A 28 -26.71 -33.75 38.32
N ILE A 29 -25.67 -34.04 37.54
CA ILE A 29 -24.90 -33.03 36.83
C ILE A 29 -25.72 -32.56 35.63
N ASN A 30 -25.93 -31.26 35.51
CA ASN A 30 -26.49 -30.68 34.28
C ASN A 30 -25.52 -30.90 33.13
N GLN A 31 -25.87 -31.79 32.19
CA GLN A 31 -25.09 -32.03 30.99
C GLN A 31 -25.45 -30.95 29.96
N ILE A 32 -24.51 -30.07 29.64
CA ILE A 32 -24.69 -28.99 28.69
C ILE A 32 -24.10 -29.41 27.33
N SER A 33 -24.95 -29.43 26.31
CA SER A 33 -24.56 -29.60 24.90
C SER A 33 -24.44 -28.23 24.24
N ILE A 34 -23.31 -28.00 23.55
CA ILE A 34 -23.00 -26.76 22.85
C ILE A 34 -23.19 -27.00 21.36
N GLN A 35 -24.14 -26.30 20.76
CA GLN A 35 -24.54 -26.43 19.37
C GLN A 35 -24.14 -25.15 18.58
N ASN A 36 -24.16 -25.25 17.24
CA ASN A 36 -23.90 -24.15 16.30
C ASN A 36 -22.47 -23.57 16.36
N ILE A 37 -21.49 -24.37 16.79
CA ILE A 37 -20.07 -24.03 16.62
C ILE A 37 -19.43 -25.08 15.72
N ASP A 38 -19.06 -24.68 14.51
CA ASP A 38 -18.37 -25.54 13.57
C ASP A 38 -16.95 -25.88 14.05
N SER A 39 -16.44 -27.04 13.65
CA SER A 39 -15.07 -27.45 14.00
C SER A 39 -13.99 -26.57 13.38
N LEU A 40 -14.32 -25.90 12.27
CA LEU A 40 -13.49 -24.92 11.56
C LEU A 40 -14.38 -23.75 11.14
N VAL A 41 -14.05 -22.56 11.61
CA VAL A 41 -14.69 -21.30 11.23
C VAL A 41 -13.73 -20.55 10.31
N LEU A 42 -14.23 -20.02 9.20
CA LEU A 42 -13.46 -19.21 8.25
C LEU A 42 -13.85 -17.75 8.43
N CYS A 43 -12.87 -16.88 8.49
CA CYS A 43 -13.10 -15.42 8.49
C CYS A 43 -11.89 -14.70 7.87
N ASP A 44 -12.12 -13.48 7.42
CA ASP A 44 -11.03 -12.61 7.04
C ASP A 44 -10.61 -11.73 8.24
N GLN A 45 -9.34 -11.36 8.24
CA GLN A 45 -8.79 -10.48 9.27
C GLN A 45 -9.55 -9.13 9.27
N MET A 46 -9.86 -8.63 10.46
CA MET A 46 -10.64 -7.42 10.71
C MET A 46 -12.13 -7.49 10.35
N ASP A 47 -12.63 -8.59 9.80
CA ASP A 47 -14.08 -8.78 9.63
C ASP A 47 -14.77 -9.06 10.98
N LEU A 48 -16.05 -8.72 11.06
CA LEU A 48 -16.87 -9.06 12.22
C LEU A 48 -17.13 -10.56 12.23
N LEU A 49 -16.52 -11.27 13.17
CA LEU A 49 -16.76 -12.69 13.43
C LEU A 49 -17.95 -12.83 14.38
N SER A 50 -19.05 -13.37 13.86
CA SER A 50 -20.28 -13.64 14.63
C SER A 50 -20.55 -15.13 14.69
N ILE A 51 -20.61 -15.71 15.90
CA ILE A 51 -20.95 -17.13 16.13
C ILE A 51 -22.10 -17.18 17.14
N PRO A 52 -23.34 -17.41 16.68
CA PRO A 52 -24.48 -17.61 17.57
C PRO A 52 -24.41 -19.02 18.20
N VAL A 53 -24.64 -19.12 19.49
CA VAL A 53 -24.56 -20.39 20.23
C VAL A 53 -25.92 -20.82 20.75
N THR A 54 -26.27 -22.09 20.53
CA THR A 54 -27.41 -22.74 21.16
C THR A 54 -26.90 -23.69 22.24
N LEU A 55 -27.51 -23.59 23.42
CA LEU A 55 -27.21 -24.48 24.57
C LEU A 55 -28.41 -25.34 24.86
N GLU A 56 -28.18 -26.62 25.04
CA GLU A 56 -29.17 -27.60 25.52
C GLU A 56 -28.65 -28.20 26.83
N GLY A 57 -29.44 -28.13 27.87
CA GLY A 57 -29.10 -28.69 29.17
C GLY A 57 -30.09 -29.75 29.58
N THR A 58 -29.65 -30.81 30.26
CA THR A 58 -30.51 -31.91 30.75
C THR A 58 -31.48 -31.47 31.86
N GLN A 59 -31.12 -30.46 32.64
CA GLN A 59 -31.93 -29.98 33.77
C GLN A 59 -32.24 -28.48 33.65
N TYR A 60 -31.28 -27.68 33.26
CA TYR A 60 -31.39 -26.24 33.24
C TYR A 60 -30.84 -25.67 31.94
N SER A 61 -31.61 -24.81 31.30
CA SER A 61 -31.21 -24.04 30.11
C SER A 61 -31.24 -22.52 30.36
N ASP A 62 -31.44 -22.08 31.61
CA ASP A 62 -31.55 -20.66 31.95
C ASP A 62 -30.21 -19.95 31.80
N SER A 63 -30.19 -18.90 30.96
CA SER A 63 -29.03 -18.08 30.66
C SER A 63 -28.44 -17.37 31.90
N ASN A 64 -29.27 -17.05 32.91
CA ASN A 64 -28.84 -16.36 34.13
C ASN A 64 -27.95 -17.25 35.02
N ARG A 65 -28.05 -18.55 34.86
CA ARG A 65 -27.28 -19.54 35.63
C ARG A 65 -25.86 -19.71 35.10
N PHE A 66 -25.61 -19.35 33.84
CA PHE A 66 -24.35 -19.63 33.19
C PHE A 66 -23.44 -18.38 33.08
N THR A 67 -22.12 -18.62 33.07
CA THR A 67 -21.12 -17.68 32.58
C THR A 67 -20.43 -18.27 31.37
N TYR A 68 -19.95 -17.39 30.50
CA TYR A 68 -19.38 -17.74 29.21
C TYR A 68 -17.98 -17.21 29.11
N MET A 69 -17.15 -17.90 28.34
CA MET A 69 -15.80 -17.43 28.03
C MET A 69 -15.38 -17.97 26.66
N TRP A 70 -14.94 -17.05 25.80
CA TRP A 70 -14.34 -17.37 24.52
C TRP A 70 -12.84 -17.13 24.61
N GLU A 71 -12.07 -18.12 24.22
CA GLU A 71 -10.61 -18.07 24.15
C GLU A 71 -10.16 -18.30 22.72
N VAL A 72 -9.21 -17.49 22.24
CA VAL A 72 -8.47 -17.69 20.99
C VAL A 72 -6.98 -17.64 21.32
N ASN A 73 -6.23 -18.69 20.94
CA ASN A 73 -4.81 -18.85 21.28
C ASN A 73 -4.53 -18.61 22.78
N GLN A 74 -5.41 -19.15 23.64
CA GLN A 74 -5.34 -19.06 25.12
C GLN A 74 -5.58 -17.65 25.69
N LYS A 75 -6.02 -16.69 24.87
CA LYS A 75 -6.42 -15.35 25.32
C LYS A 75 -7.93 -15.24 25.32
N VAL A 76 -8.50 -14.69 26.40
CA VAL A 76 -9.94 -14.41 26.49
C VAL A 76 -10.26 -13.24 25.55
N VAL A 77 -11.22 -13.48 24.64
CA VAL A 77 -11.64 -12.48 23.64
C VAL A 77 -13.08 -11.99 23.88
N ALA A 78 -13.93 -12.79 24.54
CA ALA A 78 -15.29 -12.39 24.92
C ALA A 78 -15.79 -13.21 26.11
N THR A 79 -16.83 -12.66 26.81
CA THR A 79 -17.52 -13.32 27.93
C THR A 79 -19.04 -13.36 27.72
N THR A 80 -19.51 -13.12 26.52
CA THR A 80 -20.91 -13.21 26.10
C THR A 80 -21.25 -14.62 25.62
N LYS A 81 -22.55 -14.97 25.59
CA LYS A 81 -23.01 -16.25 25.06
C LYS A 81 -22.63 -16.39 23.58
N ASP A 82 -23.03 -15.43 22.79
CA ASP A 82 -22.70 -15.38 21.36
C ASP A 82 -21.41 -14.59 21.18
N LEU A 83 -20.55 -15.04 20.24
CA LEU A 83 -19.36 -14.32 19.88
C LEU A 83 -19.71 -13.24 18.85
N ASN A 84 -19.28 -12.00 19.12
CA ASN A 84 -19.34 -10.89 18.19
C ASN A 84 -18.08 -10.05 18.41
N VAL A 85 -17.03 -10.34 17.64
CA VAL A 85 -15.72 -9.66 17.76
C VAL A 85 -15.14 -9.42 16.38
N TYR A 86 -14.37 -8.38 16.22
CA TYR A 86 -13.56 -8.24 15.03
C TYR A 86 -12.40 -9.24 15.04
N ALA A 87 -12.21 -9.96 13.93
CA ALA A 87 -11.22 -11.03 13.80
C ALA A 87 -9.77 -10.49 13.69
N ASN A 88 -9.33 -9.75 14.70
CA ASN A 88 -7.94 -9.28 14.80
C ASN A 88 -7.05 -10.38 15.41
N PHE A 89 -6.98 -11.51 14.70
CA PHE A 89 -6.16 -12.67 15.08
C PHE A 89 -5.04 -12.88 14.06
N PRO A 90 -3.96 -13.59 14.42
CA PRO A 90 -2.92 -13.97 13.46
C PRO A 90 -3.48 -14.72 12.26
N LEU A 91 -2.89 -14.48 11.08
CA LEU A 91 -3.25 -15.21 9.87
C LEU A 91 -3.02 -16.72 10.00
N GLY A 92 -3.85 -17.49 9.32
CA GLY A 92 -3.84 -18.96 9.37
C GLY A 92 -4.70 -19.53 10.49
N ILE A 93 -4.35 -20.72 10.94
CA ILE A 93 -5.16 -21.49 11.88
C ILE A 93 -4.90 -21.08 13.32
N ASN A 94 -5.92 -20.56 13.97
CA ASN A 94 -5.94 -20.22 15.39
C ASN A 94 -6.75 -21.27 16.17
N THR A 95 -6.25 -21.68 17.32
CA THR A 95 -7.00 -22.55 18.23
C THR A 95 -8.01 -21.73 19.00
N ALA A 96 -9.25 -22.24 19.11
CA ALA A 96 -10.31 -21.54 19.82
C ALA A 96 -11.06 -22.48 20.74
N ARG A 97 -11.63 -21.91 21.81
CA ARG A 97 -12.40 -22.62 22.81
C ARG A 97 -13.54 -21.76 23.31
N PHE A 98 -14.72 -22.34 23.37
CA PHE A 98 -15.87 -21.79 24.10
C PHE A 98 -16.11 -22.58 25.38
N VAL A 99 -16.29 -21.90 26.49
CA VAL A 99 -16.51 -22.50 27.81
C VAL A 99 -17.80 -21.96 28.41
N VAL A 100 -18.65 -22.85 28.89
CA VAL A 100 -19.84 -22.54 29.67
C VAL A 100 -19.63 -23.06 31.08
N THR A 101 -19.83 -22.22 32.10
CA THR A 101 -19.70 -22.59 33.51
C THR A 101 -21.03 -22.40 34.19
N ASP A 102 -21.55 -23.47 34.83
CA ASP A 102 -22.71 -23.41 35.72
C ASP A 102 -22.27 -22.80 37.06
N LYS A 103 -22.84 -21.63 37.42
CA LYS A 103 -22.45 -20.88 38.63
C LYS A 103 -22.79 -21.60 39.94
N GLU A 104 -23.84 -22.42 39.92
CA GLU A 104 -24.31 -23.10 41.13
C GLU A 104 -23.58 -24.42 41.37
N LEU A 105 -23.33 -25.17 40.31
CA LEU A 105 -22.68 -26.47 40.38
C LEU A 105 -21.16 -26.42 40.18
N GLY A 106 -20.65 -25.30 39.65
CA GLY A 106 -19.24 -25.17 39.30
C GLY A 106 -18.80 -26.04 38.12
N THR A 107 -19.73 -26.76 37.49
CA THR A 107 -19.41 -27.63 36.35
C THR A 107 -19.16 -26.83 35.08
N LYS A 108 -18.31 -27.38 34.20
CA LYS A 108 -17.95 -26.72 32.95
C LYS A 108 -18.20 -27.64 31.76
N ALA A 109 -18.81 -27.07 30.71
CA ALA A 109 -18.85 -27.65 29.39
C ALA A 109 -18.00 -26.80 28.45
N PHE A 110 -17.35 -27.41 27.48
CA PHE A 110 -16.54 -26.66 26.50
C PHE A 110 -16.60 -27.28 25.12
N LYS A 111 -16.40 -26.41 24.10
CA LYS A 111 -16.25 -26.79 22.71
C LYS A 111 -14.93 -26.23 22.19
N ASN A 112 -14.04 -27.13 21.74
CA ASN A 112 -12.83 -26.75 21.04
C ASN A 112 -13.13 -26.69 19.53
N PHE A 113 -12.59 -25.69 18.85
CA PHE A 113 -12.71 -25.50 17.41
C PHE A 113 -11.50 -24.75 16.88
N ARG A 114 -11.49 -24.44 15.61
CA ARG A 114 -10.41 -23.67 14.96
C ARG A 114 -11.00 -22.51 14.19
N ILE A 115 -10.28 -21.40 14.15
CA ILE A 115 -10.59 -20.24 13.33
C ILE A 115 -9.44 -20.12 12.32
N ASN A 116 -9.75 -20.23 11.03
CA ASN A 116 -8.80 -19.95 9.96
C ASN A 116 -9.02 -18.52 9.47
N VAL A 117 -8.05 -17.68 9.76
CA VAL A 117 -8.07 -16.25 9.40
C VAL A 117 -7.30 -16.05 8.12
N SER A 118 -7.97 -15.55 7.10
CA SER A 118 -7.38 -15.14 5.83
C SER A 118 -7.05 -13.64 5.86
N SER A 119 -6.09 -13.21 5.04
CA SER A 119 -5.85 -11.78 4.91
C SER A 119 -7.00 -11.10 4.17
N SER A 120 -7.55 -10.04 4.75
CA SER A 120 -8.58 -9.21 4.11
C SER A 120 -8.02 -8.37 2.97
N THR A 121 -6.70 -8.23 2.87
CA THR A 121 -6.02 -7.39 1.89
C THR A 121 -5.27 -8.16 0.80
N ALA A 122 -5.28 -9.49 0.82
CA ALA A 122 -4.54 -10.33 -0.14
C ALA A 122 -5.06 -10.24 -1.59
N GLY A 123 -6.30 -9.85 -1.81
CA GLY A 123 -6.93 -9.77 -3.13
C GLY A 123 -6.71 -8.44 -3.86
N ASP A 124 -7.41 -8.31 -4.98
CA ASP A 124 -7.48 -7.03 -5.71
C ASP A 124 -8.20 -5.98 -4.87
N GLY A 125 -7.72 -4.74 -4.91
CA GLY A 125 -8.29 -3.69 -4.08
C GLY A 125 -7.90 -2.27 -4.46
N ILE A 126 -8.57 -1.31 -3.85
CA ILE A 126 -8.25 0.11 -3.96
C ILE A 126 -7.61 0.54 -2.63
N LEU A 127 -6.44 1.14 -2.72
CA LEU A 127 -5.76 1.83 -1.63
C LEU A 127 -5.93 3.33 -1.78
N VAL A 128 -6.24 4.01 -0.70
CA VAL A 128 -6.29 5.47 -0.62
C VAL A 128 -5.35 5.92 0.49
N LEU A 129 -4.30 6.61 0.12
CA LEU A 129 -3.45 7.31 1.08
C LEU A 129 -4.03 8.71 1.29
N SER A 130 -4.28 9.08 2.52
CA SER A 130 -4.91 10.35 2.85
C SER A 130 -4.26 11.04 4.05
N LYS A 131 -4.47 12.34 4.16
CA LYS A 131 -4.17 13.12 5.35
C LYS A 131 -5.45 13.31 6.16
N TYR A 132 -5.43 12.98 7.43
CA TYR A 132 -6.56 13.16 8.34
C TYR A 132 -6.06 13.57 9.73
N GLN A 133 -6.56 14.69 10.24
CA GLN A 133 -6.17 15.24 11.55
C GLN A 133 -4.64 15.28 11.75
N GLY A 134 -3.91 15.76 10.73
CA GLY A 134 -2.45 15.87 10.77
C GLY A 134 -1.67 14.57 10.57
N HIS A 135 -2.35 13.43 10.37
CA HIS A 135 -1.73 12.11 10.20
C HIS A 135 -1.95 11.52 8.82
N ALA A 136 -1.04 10.63 8.43
CA ALA A 136 -1.19 9.79 7.25
C ALA A 136 -2.07 8.58 7.58
N GLU A 137 -3.08 8.34 6.77
CA GLU A 137 -3.97 7.21 6.86
C GLU A 137 -4.01 6.42 5.57
N LEU A 138 -4.18 5.09 5.68
CA LEU A 138 -4.33 4.19 4.56
C LEU A 138 -5.68 3.50 4.66
N SER A 139 -6.59 3.83 3.73
CA SER A 139 -7.88 3.16 3.59
C SER A 139 -7.79 2.09 2.51
N PHE A 140 -8.49 1.00 2.69
CA PHE A 140 -8.48 -0.13 1.77
C PHE A 140 -9.89 -0.64 1.48
N LYS A 141 -10.16 -0.98 0.21
CA LYS A 141 -11.35 -1.68 -0.22
C LYS A 141 -10.98 -2.87 -1.10
N ARG A 142 -11.51 -4.02 -0.79
CA ARG A 142 -11.37 -5.21 -1.63
C ARG A 142 -12.30 -5.16 -2.84
N LEU A 143 -11.78 -5.48 -4.05
CA LEU A 143 -12.55 -5.47 -5.30
C LEU A 143 -13.04 -6.85 -5.73
N ASP A 144 -12.30 -7.89 -5.40
CA ASP A 144 -12.61 -9.28 -5.74
C ASP A 144 -13.66 -9.92 -4.83
N ARG A 145 -14.26 -9.16 -3.90
CA ARG A 145 -15.28 -9.62 -2.96
C ARG A 145 -16.54 -8.76 -3.05
N GLU A 146 -17.64 -9.40 -3.41
CA GLU A 146 -18.95 -8.74 -3.44
C GLU A 146 -19.38 -8.26 -2.04
N GLY A 147 -19.99 -7.07 -1.96
CA GLY A 147 -20.44 -6.48 -0.70
C GLY A 147 -19.33 -5.86 0.17
N SER A 148 -18.06 -5.95 -0.24
CA SER A 148 -16.96 -5.30 0.47
C SER A 148 -17.15 -3.78 0.51
N THR A 149 -16.87 -3.17 1.66
CA THR A 149 -16.84 -1.72 1.87
C THR A 149 -15.42 -1.24 2.08
N PHE A 150 -15.19 0.06 2.02
CA PHE A 150 -13.92 0.63 2.47
C PHE A 150 -13.77 0.46 3.98
N THR A 151 -12.58 0.06 4.40
CA THR A 151 -12.14 0.14 5.79
C THR A 151 -11.22 1.35 5.89
N PRO A 152 -11.68 2.45 6.49
CA PRO A 152 -10.86 3.63 6.71
C PRO A 152 -9.74 3.32 7.69
N ASN A 153 -8.62 4.02 7.54
CA ASN A 153 -7.47 3.90 8.44
C ASN A 153 -7.12 2.44 8.80
N TYR A 154 -7.10 1.60 7.77
CA TYR A 154 -6.90 0.15 7.93
C TYR A 154 -5.62 -0.19 8.70
N TYR A 155 -4.53 0.54 8.42
CA TYR A 155 -3.23 0.28 9.03
C TYR A 155 -3.25 0.49 10.55
N GLU A 156 -3.79 1.61 11.04
CA GLU A 156 -3.88 1.88 12.48
C GLU A 156 -4.86 0.93 13.17
N ALA A 157 -5.99 0.65 12.52
CA ALA A 157 -6.98 -0.32 13.04
C ALA A 157 -6.38 -1.72 13.22
N LEU A 158 -5.49 -2.15 12.31
CA LEU A 158 -4.86 -3.46 12.37
C LEU A 158 -3.67 -3.51 13.34
N THR A 159 -2.81 -2.49 13.34
CA THR A 159 -1.51 -2.53 14.04
C THR A 159 -1.50 -1.78 15.36
N GLY A 160 -2.45 -0.89 15.58
CA GLY A 160 -2.45 0.08 16.68
C GLY A 160 -1.39 1.19 16.53
N ASN A 161 -0.70 1.27 15.38
CA ASN A 161 0.35 2.25 15.09
C ASN A 161 -0.09 3.20 13.99
N ARG A 162 0.46 4.41 13.97
CA ARG A 162 0.23 5.39 12.91
C ARG A 162 1.26 5.23 11.79
N LEU A 163 0.84 5.55 10.56
CA LEU A 163 1.73 5.56 9.41
C LEU A 163 2.78 6.68 9.47
N GLY A 164 2.45 7.81 10.08
CA GLY A 164 3.28 9.01 10.15
C GLY A 164 2.46 10.26 9.88
N THR A 165 3.13 11.34 9.48
CA THR A 165 2.50 12.60 9.05
C THR A 165 2.87 12.89 7.58
N ASN A 166 2.33 13.94 6.98
CA ASN A 166 2.64 14.41 5.62
C ASN A 166 2.70 13.27 4.57
N PRO A 167 1.58 12.54 4.35
CA PRO A 167 1.55 11.51 3.33
C PRO A 167 1.82 12.10 1.94
N ARG A 168 2.56 11.37 1.09
CA ARG A 168 2.89 11.83 -0.27
C ARG A 168 2.55 10.82 -1.34
N LYS A 169 3.03 9.58 -1.23
CA LYS A 169 2.88 8.59 -2.30
C LYS A 169 2.88 7.15 -1.81
N ILE A 170 2.22 6.29 -2.61
CA ILE A 170 2.25 4.84 -2.48
C ILE A 170 3.10 4.29 -3.63
N HIS A 171 4.17 3.57 -3.32
CA HIS A 171 4.98 2.85 -4.31
C HIS A 171 4.75 1.36 -4.18
N ARG A 172 4.57 0.68 -5.29
CA ARG A 172 4.49 -0.78 -5.33
C ARG A 172 5.83 -1.37 -5.74
N CYS A 173 6.34 -2.28 -4.93
CA CYS A 173 7.59 -2.96 -5.19
C CYS A 173 7.31 -4.34 -5.79
N TYR A 174 7.83 -4.58 -6.99
CA TYR A 174 7.74 -5.89 -7.60
C TYR A 174 8.63 -6.91 -6.89
N ILE A 175 8.03 -8.04 -6.54
CA ILE A 175 8.74 -9.20 -5.99
C ILE A 175 8.34 -10.43 -6.80
N PRO A 176 9.27 -11.14 -7.43
CA PRO A 176 8.96 -12.34 -8.19
C PRO A 176 8.38 -13.45 -7.32
N GLU A 177 7.37 -14.15 -7.82
CA GLU A 177 6.74 -15.29 -7.15
C GLU A 177 7.74 -16.38 -6.72
N ALA A 178 8.81 -16.56 -7.51
CA ALA A 178 9.85 -17.56 -7.23
C ALA A 178 10.65 -17.30 -5.95
N ALA A 179 10.56 -16.11 -5.38
CA ALA A 179 11.35 -15.72 -4.19
C ALA A 179 10.68 -16.07 -2.87
N ASN A 180 9.46 -16.62 -2.86
CA ASN A 180 8.65 -16.90 -1.66
C ASN A 180 8.51 -15.69 -0.70
N VAL A 181 8.45 -14.51 -1.26
CA VAL A 181 8.36 -13.26 -0.52
C VAL A 181 7.16 -12.48 -1.00
N ASN A 182 6.42 -11.93 -0.08
CA ASN A 182 5.25 -11.12 -0.39
C ASN A 182 5.66 -9.80 -1.03
N SER A 183 4.91 -9.37 -2.05
CA SER A 183 5.06 -8.04 -2.64
C SER A 183 4.95 -6.97 -1.57
N GLY A 184 5.68 -5.89 -1.73
CA GLY A 184 5.77 -4.81 -0.76
C GLY A 184 5.23 -3.50 -1.30
N LEU A 185 4.68 -2.71 -0.40
CA LEU A 185 4.34 -1.31 -0.61
C LEU A 185 5.32 -0.43 0.16
N LYS A 186 5.68 0.70 -0.40
CA LYS A 186 6.40 1.75 0.32
C LYS A 186 5.51 2.98 0.40
N ILE A 187 5.24 3.41 1.60
CA ILE A 187 4.42 4.60 1.87
C ILE A 187 5.34 5.74 2.24
N GLU A 188 5.34 6.79 1.44
CA GLU A 188 6.08 8.01 1.74
C GLU A 188 5.33 8.86 2.75
N THR A 189 5.95 9.10 3.90
CA THR A 189 5.47 9.99 4.97
C THR A 189 6.67 10.60 5.70
N ASP A 190 6.56 11.79 6.22
CA ASP A 190 7.53 12.38 7.14
C ASP A 190 8.99 12.22 6.72
N HIS A 191 9.31 12.53 5.47
CA HIS A 191 10.68 12.42 4.96
C HIS A 191 11.27 11.01 5.07
N ARG A 192 10.43 9.96 5.01
CA ARG A 192 10.82 8.56 5.10
C ARG A 192 9.88 7.65 4.33
N LEU A 193 10.30 6.42 4.16
CA LEU A 193 9.53 5.36 3.53
C LEU A 193 9.19 4.28 4.56
N LYS A 194 7.92 4.00 4.72
CA LYS A 194 7.44 2.85 5.50
C LYS A 194 7.21 1.67 4.57
N CYS A 195 7.84 0.53 4.87
CA CYS A 195 7.71 -0.69 4.07
C CYS A 195 6.62 -1.59 4.66
N LEU A 196 5.60 -1.90 3.86
CA LEU A 196 4.46 -2.75 4.24
C LEU A 196 4.39 -3.98 3.33
N SER A 197 3.91 -5.09 3.89
CA SER A 197 3.49 -6.25 3.08
C SER A 197 2.27 -5.87 2.24
N GLU A 198 2.28 -6.20 0.97
CA GLU A 198 1.13 -6.00 0.08
C GLU A 198 -0.04 -6.92 0.44
N GLU A 199 0.25 -8.10 1.00
CA GLU A 199 -0.76 -9.07 1.40
C GLU A 199 -1.46 -8.68 2.70
N THR A 200 -0.75 -8.10 3.66
CA THR A 200 -1.26 -7.88 5.01
C THR A 200 -1.33 -6.42 5.43
N LEU A 201 -0.72 -5.51 4.67
CA LEU A 201 -0.52 -4.09 4.99
C LEU A 201 0.15 -3.84 6.36
N VAL A 202 0.91 -4.82 6.85
CA VAL A 202 1.71 -4.71 8.06
C VAL A 202 3.17 -4.50 7.69
N GLU A 203 3.96 -3.88 8.58
CA GLU A 203 5.39 -3.66 8.34
C GLU A 203 6.13 -4.94 8.04
N ILE A 204 7.05 -4.86 7.10
CA ILE A 204 7.95 -5.95 6.71
C ILE A 204 9.31 -5.71 7.33
N GLY A 205 9.80 -6.71 8.07
CA GLY A 205 11.16 -6.77 8.54
C GLY A 205 11.46 -5.98 9.83
N GLU A 206 12.72 -5.99 10.27
CA GLU A 206 13.17 -5.31 11.49
C GLU A 206 13.34 -3.80 11.28
N ASN A 207 13.90 -3.41 10.13
CA ASN A 207 14.03 -2.00 9.74
C ASN A 207 12.80 -1.58 8.91
N LYS A 208 11.78 -1.15 9.61
CA LYS A 208 10.47 -0.81 9.04
C LYS A 208 10.46 0.50 8.25
N TYR A 209 11.53 1.26 8.33
CA TYR A 209 11.64 2.58 7.73
C TYR A 209 12.94 2.74 6.96
N LEU A 210 12.85 3.35 5.80
CA LEU A 210 13.99 3.95 5.12
C LEU A 210 14.05 5.42 5.56
N ASP A 211 14.61 5.65 6.71
CA ASP A 211 14.77 6.96 7.34
C ASP A 211 16.24 7.28 7.60
N HIS A 212 16.49 8.38 8.27
CA HIS A 212 17.83 8.80 8.68
C HIS A 212 18.65 7.71 9.37
N ASN A 213 18.07 7.01 10.35
CA ASN A 213 18.79 5.97 11.11
C ASN A 213 19.16 4.78 10.22
N PHE A 214 18.24 4.40 9.31
CA PHE A 214 18.49 3.35 8.34
C PHE A 214 19.65 3.71 7.42
N PHE A 215 19.64 4.90 6.83
CA PHE A 215 20.68 5.32 5.90
C PHE A 215 22.02 5.53 6.59
N ILE A 216 22.07 6.13 7.79
CA ILE A 216 23.29 6.28 8.58
C ILE A 216 23.91 4.91 8.91
N SER A 217 23.11 3.95 9.32
CA SER A 217 23.61 2.62 9.70
C SER A 217 24.22 1.86 8.51
N ARG A 218 23.89 2.24 7.30
CA ARG A 218 24.22 1.55 6.06
C ARG A 218 25.06 2.35 5.07
N ALA A 219 25.15 3.64 5.25
CA ALA A 219 26.00 4.49 4.42
C ALA A 219 27.48 4.27 4.75
N MET A 220 28.28 3.96 3.73
CA MET A 220 29.73 3.82 3.91
C MET A 220 30.39 5.14 4.28
N THR A 221 29.86 6.26 3.83
CA THR A 221 30.36 7.60 4.13
C THR A 221 29.24 8.61 3.95
N LEU A 222 28.54 8.96 5.03
CA LEU A 222 27.75 10.18 5.03
C LEU A 222 28.69 11.38 5.10
N PRO A 223 28.44 12.44 4.33
CA PRO A 223 29.09 13.72 4.58
C PRO A 223 28.91 14.12 6.04
N PRO A 224 29.94 14.64 6.70
CA PRO A 224 29.91 14.92 8.13
C PRO A 224 28.91 16.02 8.54
N ASP A 225 28.36 16.72 7.58
CA ASP A 225 27.35 17.77 7.72
C ASP A 225 25.91 17.26 7.63
N ILE A 226 25.69 16.00 7.20
CA ILE A 226 24.35 15.41 7.17
C ILE A 226 23.99 14.90 8.56
N THR A 227 23.19 15.67 9.28
CA THR A 227 22.66 15.33 10.59
C THR A 227 21.28 14.66 10.53
N GLU A 228 20.56 14.81 9.39
CA GLU A 228 19.26 14.22 9.14
C GLU A 228 19.15 13.81 7.66
N PHE A 229 18.47 12.71 7.40
CA PHE A 229 18.24 12.21 6.06
C PHE A 229 16.80 12.51 5.63
N ASP A 230 16.61 13.66 4.98
CA ASP A 230 15.31 14.16 4.52
C ASP A 230 14.94 13.55 3.18
N VAL A 231 14.17 12.46 3.18
CA VAL A 231 13.73 11.77 1.97
C VAL A 231 12.57 12.53 1.33
N LYS A 232 12.77 13.06 0.12
CA LYS A 232 11.77 13.81 -0.65
C LYS A 232 11.08 12.98 -1.73
N ALA A 233 11.78 12.01 -2.30
CA ALA A 233 11.22 11.10 -3.30
C ALA A 233 11.97 9.77 -3.30
N CYS A 234 11.27 8.70 -3.62
CA CYS A 234 11.87 7.38 -3.77
C CYS A 234 11.35 6.68 -5.00
N TRP A 235 12.22 5.89 -5.60
CA TRP A 235 11.85 5.00 -6.66
C TRP A 235 12.55 3.65 -6.53
N HIS A 236 11.80 2.56 -6.66
CA HIS A 236 12.30 1.21 -6.59
C HIS A 236 12.04 0.48 -7.89
N LEU A 237 13.09 0.00 -8.53
CA LEU A 237 13.00 -0.76 -9.75
C LEU A 237 13.63 -2.13 -9.59
N THR A 238 12.90 -3.18 -9.93
CA THR A 238 13.44 -4.54 -10.03
C THR A 238 13.91 -4.83 -11.44
N THR A 239 15.20 -5.11 -11.62
CA THR A 239 15.83 -5.25 -12.95
C THR A 239 15.84 -6.67 -13.47
N SER A 240 16.05 -7.65 -12.63
CA SER A 240 16.05 -9.06 -13.02
C SER A 240 15.53 -9.94 -11.91
N ALA A 241 14.88 -11.03 -12.29
CA ALA A 241 14.39 -12.02 -11.39
C ALA A 241 14.84 -13.40 -11.86
N THR A 242 15.71 -14.04 -11.11
CA THR A 242 15.94 -15.48 -11.20
C THR A 242 15.41 -16.14 -9.95
N THR A 243 15.27 -17.46 -9.95
CA THR A 243 14.82 -18.23 -8.78
C THR A 243 15.72 -18.05 -7.54
N THR A 244 16.91 -17.52 -7.71
CA THR A 244 17.93 -17.41 -6.65
C THR A 244 18.44 -16.00 -6.43
N SER A 245 18.18 -15.07 -7.33
CA SER A 245 18.66 -13.68 -7.20
C SER A 245 17.73 -12.67 -7.83
N LEU A 246 17.55 -11.57 -7.13
CA LEU A 246 16.79 -10.41 -7.57
C LEU A 246 17.77 -9.24 -7.68
N GLY A 247 17.87 -8.71 -8.88
CA GLY A 247 18.55 -7.44 -9.12
C GLY A 247 17.55 -6.29 -9.01
N GLY A 248 17.98 -5.17 -8.47
CA GLY A 248 17.14 -3.97 -8.38
C GLY A 248 17.94 -2.73 -8.03
N TYR A 249 17.31 -1.59 -8.24
CA TYR A 249 17.81 -0.29 -7.85
C TYR A 249 16.80 0.41 -6.97
N ILE A 250 17.28 1.08 -5.96
CA ILE A 250 16.52 2.07 -5.21
C ILE A 250 17.18 3.42 -5.46
N PHE A 251 16.40 4.36 -5.91
CA PHE A 251 16.78 5.75 -6.06
C PHE A 251 16.03 6.57 -5.05
N VAL A 252 16.73 7.45 -4.36
CA VAL A 252 16.17 8.34 -3.35
C VAL A 252 16.71 9.74 -3.58
N ILE A 253 15.83 10.70 -3.68
CA ILE A 253 16.18 12.11 -3.53
C ILE A 253 16.06 12.43 -2.05
N ALA A 254 17.18 12.71 -1.43
CA ALA A 254 17.24 13.09 -0.03
C ALA A 254 18.27 14.19 0.18
N ASN A 255 17.95 15.15 1.04
CA ASN A 255 18.78 16.33 1.28
C ASN A 255 19.14 17.04 -0.04
N ASP A 256 18.16 17.14 -0.95
CA ASP A 256 18.29 17.72 -2.31
C ASP A 256 19.30 17.03 -3.25
N GLU A 257 19.74 15.83 -2.90
CA GLU A 257 20.71 15.05 -3.66
C GLU A 257 20.18 13.68 -4.03
N LEU A 258 20.74 13.09 -5.10
CA LEU A 258 20.42 11.74 -5.53
C LEU A 258 21.27 10.70 -4.80
N TRP A 259 20.62 9.73 -4.22
CA TRP A 259 21.21 8.55 -3.60
C TRP A 259 20.70 7.29 -4.29
N HIS A 260 21.54 6.30 -4.45
CA HIS A 260 21.13 5.02 -5.03
C HIS A 260 21.77 3.83 -4.35
N ASP A 261 21.08 2.72 -4.37
CA ASP A 261 21.57 1.41 -4.00
C ASP A 261 21.36 0.44 -5.16
N GLN A 262 22.42 -0.15 -5.65
CA GLN A 262 22.37 -1.22 -6.64
C GLN A 262 22.51 -2.55 -5.94
N ARG A 263 21.51 -3.40 -6.11
CA ARG A 263 21.53 -4.74 -5.54
C ARG A 263 21.80 -5.78 -6.58
N MET A 264 22.87 -6.49 -6.38
CA MET A 264 23.17 -7.68 -7.15
C MET A 264 23.00 -8.88 -6.21
N ALA A 265 22.17 -9.83 -6.60
CA ALA A 265 21.94 -11.10 -5.92
C ALA A 265 21.35 -11.00 -4.51
N MET A 266 20.05 -10.95 -4.42
CA MET A 266 19.33 -10.88 -3.15
C MET A 266 18.41 -12.06 -2.92
N PRO A 267 18.47 -12.69 -1.74
CA PRO A 267 17.27 -13.25 -1.20
C PRO A 267 16.44 -12.10 -0.68
N ALA A 268 15.50 -11.70 -1.47
CA ALA A 268 14.33 -10.99 -1.06
C ALA A 268 14.48 -9.66 -0.34
N TYR A 269 13.70 -8.88 -0.59
CA TYR A 269 12.95 -7.77 -0.04
C TYR A 269 12.76 -7.77 1.49
N ASN A 270 13.46 -8.59 2.21
CA ASN A 270 13.76 -8.31 3.58
C ASN A 270 14.65 -7.08 3.54
N VAL A 271 14.02 -5.91 3.69
CA VAL A 271 14.72 -4.62 3.80
C VAL A 271 15.85 -4.72 4.83
N ASP A 272 15.75 -5.68 5.74
CA ASP A 272 16.67 -5.90 6.83
C ASP A 272 17.98 -6.58 6.44
N LEU A 273 18.00 -7.39 5.41
CA LEU A 273 19.09 -8.32 5.31
C LEU A 273 20.24 -7.87 4.43
N ASN A 274 20.06 -6.92 3.51
CA ASN A 274 21.15 -6.70 2.55
C ASN A 274 21.10 -5.38 1.77
N MET A 275 20.59 -4.30 2.30
CA MET A 275 20.92 -3.01 1.73
C MET A 275 22.39 -2.73 1.98
N THR A 276 23.20 -3.01 1.00
CA THR A 276 24.61 -2.96 1.22
C THR A 276 25.18 -1.56 1.30
N PHE A 277 24.61 -0.56 0.71
CA PHE A 277 25.08 0.83 0.83
C PHE A 277 24.24 1.76 -0.03
N MET A 278 23.66 2.79 0.56
CA MET A 278 23.26 3.97 -0.20
C MET A 278 24.52 4.75 -0.53
N GLN A 279 24.86 4.84 -1.77
CA GLN A 279 25.91 5.73 -2.24
C GLN A 279 25.28 7.00 -2.80
N LYS A 280 25.86 8.12 -2.47
CA LYS A 280 25.57 9.35 -3.20
C LYS A 280 25.93 9.14 -4.67
N ALA A 281 24.95 9.30 -5.54
CA ALA A 281 25.15 9.14 -6.97
C ALA A 281 25.94 10.35 -7.49
N SER A 282 27.24 10.32 -7.37
CA SER A 282 28.18 11.34 -7.86
C SER A 282 27.97 12.77 -7.32
N PRO A 283 29.00 13.60 -7.21
CA PRO A 283 28.91 14.91 -6.60
C PRO A 283 28.15 15.89 -7.49
N TRP A 284 26.82 15.86 -7.44
CA TRP A 284 26.00 16.95 -7.89
C TRP A 284 25.63 17.77 -6.65
N HIS A 285 26.01 19.03 -6.64
CA HIS A 285 25.80 19.95 -5.51
C HIS A 285 24.63 20.91 -5.78
N GLY A 286 23.56 20.40 -6.38
CA GLY A 286 22.39 21.20 -6.71
C GLY A 286 21.24 20.97 -5.73
N GLN A 287 20.14 21.62 -5.98
CA GLN A 287 18.88 21.43 -5.31
C GLN A 287 17.93 20.67 -6.24
N LEU A 288 17.81 19.36 -6.05
CA LEU A 288 16.98 18.53 -6.92
C LEU A 288 15.49 18.67 -6.57
N SER A 289 14.67 18.86 -7.61
CA SER A 289 13.21 18.67 -7.49
C SER A 289 12.89 17.25 -7.03
N PRO A 290 11.81 17.04 -6.22
CA PRO A 290 11.42 15.71 -5.74
C PRO A 290 10.71 14.87 -6.81
N VAL A 291 11.14 14.96 -8.05
CA VAL A 291 10.59 14.24 -9.21
C VAL A 291 11.73 13.67 -10.03
N MET A 292 11.59 12.43 -10.43
CA MET A 292 12.53 11.75 -11.31
C MET A 292 11.79 10.89 -12.32
N PHE A 293 12.38 10.72 -13.51
CA PHE A 293 11.85 9.81 -14.52
C PHE A 293 12.96 9.06 -15.25
N LEU A 294 12.68 7.87 -15.71
CA LEU A 294 13.67 6.99 -16.32
C LEU A 294 13.62 7.02 -17.84
N ALA A 295 14.75 6.74 -18.47
CA ALA A 295 14.82 6.29 -19.84
C ALA A 295 15.20 4.81 -19.91
N SER A 296 14.40 4.02 -20.59
CA SER A 296 14.81 2.69 -21.01
C SER A 296 15.56 2.78 -22.34
N LEU A 297 16.78 2.27 -22.39
CA LEU A 297 17.66 2.38 -23.56
C LEU A 297 17.67 1.13 -24.45
N THR A 298 16.73 0.21 -24.30
CA THR A 298 16.68 -0.96 -25.16
C THR A 298 15.96 -0.66 -26.48
N GLY A 299 16.69 -0.71 -27.58
CA GLY A 299 16.22 -0.40 -28.93
C GLY A 299 15.22 -1.37 -29.55
N SER A 300 14.37 -2.02 -28.79
CA SER A 300 13.41 -3.02 -29.27
C SER A 300 11.95 -2.65 -29.07
N GLY A 301 11.59 -1.37 -29.12
CA GLY A 301 10.16 -0.96 -29.17
C GLY A 301 9.26 -1.37 -27.99
N THR A 302 9.71 -2.24 -27.14
CA THR A 302 9.16 -2.54 -25.83
C THR A 302 10.04 -1.87 -24.80
N GLN A 303 9.48 -0.96 -24.04
CA GLN A 303 10.23 -0.30 -22.99
C GLN A 303 10.63 -1.38 -21.97
N ASN A 304 11.92 -1.70 -21.95
CA ASN A 304 12.42 -2.69 -21.01
C ASN A 304 12.89 -1.98 -19.74
N TYR A 305 11.95 -1.74 -18.82
CA TYR A 305 12.22 -1.16 -17.50
C TYR A 305 13.10 -2.06 -16.63
N SER A 306 13.49 -3.22 -17.13
CA SER A 306 14.35 -4.14 -16.40
C SER A 306 15.81 -3.67 -16.29
N SER A 307 16.20 -2.66 -17.04
CA SER A 307 17.57 -2.13 -17.00
C SER A 307 17.57 -0.65 -17.37
N PRO A 308 17.12 0.24 -16.48
CA PRO A 308 17.23 1.65 -16.72
C PRO A 308 18.70 2.00 -16.71
N GLU A 309 19.12 2.70 -17.73
CA GLU A 309 20.50 3.17 -17.81
C GLU A 309 20.62 4.66 -17.50
N LEU A 310 19.52 5.40 -17.68
CA LEU A 310 19.49 6.84 -17.44
C LEU A 310 18.29 7.22 -16.56
N LEU A 311 18.57 8.03 -15.57
CA LEU A 311 17.60 8.67 -14.70
C LEU A 311 17.67 10.17 -14.94
N TYR A 312 16.55 10.81 -15.27
CA TYR A 312 16.45 12.25 -15.47
C TYR A 312 15.93 12.92 -14.20
N LEU A 313 16.52 14.05 -13.90
CA LEU A 313 16.30 14.86 -12.71
C LEU A 313 16.29 16.33 -13.12
N PHE A 314 15.86 17.20 -12.24
CA PHE A 314 15.91 18.63 -12.45
C PHE A 314 16.59 19.32 -11.26
N ASP A 315 17.59 20.13 -11.54
CA ASP A 315 18.28 20.96 -10.58
C ASP A 315 17.65 22.35 -10.55
N GLU A 316 16.95 22.66 -9.47
CA GLU A 316 16.26 23.93 -9.29
C GLU A 316 17.25 25.10 -9.10
N SER A 317 18.40 24.84 -8.47
CA SER A 317 19.41 25.88 -8.22
C SER A 317 20.08 26.35 -9.51
N GLU A 318 20.30 25.42 -10.45
CA GLU A 318 20.93 25.69 -11.73
C GLU A 318 19.91 25.91 -12.87
N GLY A 319 18.61 25.66 -12.59
CA GLY A 319 17.53 25.78 -13.58
C GLY A 319 17.72 24.90 -14.80
N GLN A 320 18.17 23.66 -14.61
CA GLN A 320 18.51 22.76 -15.70
C GLN A 320 18.16 21.31 -15.43
N PHE A 321 17.89 20.57 -16.51
CA PHE A 321 17.81 19.10 -16.41
C PHE A 321 19.20 18.51 -16.34
N ILE A 322 19.29 17.44 -15.56
CA ILE A 322 20.47 16.58 -15.45
C ILE A 322 20.09 15.13 -15.68
N TYR A 323 21.04 14.29 -16.05
CA TYR A 323 20.84 12.85 -16.07
C TYR A 323 21.92 12.14 -15.25
N ALA A 324 21.53 11.05 -14.62
CA ALA A 324 22.43 10.13 -13.96
C ALA A 324 22.49 8.82 -14.74
N ASN A 325 23.69 8.32 -15.02
CA ASN A 325 23.88 6.97 -15.53
C ASN A 325 23.96 6.02 -14.34
N VAL A 326 22.93 5.19 -14.18
CA VAL A 326 22.78 4.31 -13.01
C VAL A 326 23.75 3.11 -13.01
N ASN A 327 24.32 2.77 -14.16
CA ASN A 327 25.26 1.65 -14.31
C ASN A 327 26.72 2.08 -14.19
N SER A 328 27.00 3.34 -14.04
CA SER A 328 28.37 3.81 -13.91
C SER A 328 28.51 4.79 -12.75
N SER A 329 29.64 4.73 -12.07
CA SER A 329 30.07 5.77 -11.14
C SER A 329 30.40 7.10 -11.85
N ALA A 330 30.09 7.22 -13.14
CA ALA A 330 30.30 8.42 -13.90
C ALA A 330 29.34 9.52 -13.46
N ALA A 331 29.87 10.72 -13.40
CA ALA A 331 29.21 11.93 -12.97
C ALA A 331 27.83 12.14 -13.64
N ASN A 332 26.90 12.65 -12.88
CA ASN A 332 25.70 13.28 -13.39
C ASN A 332 26.10 14.37 -14.40
N ARG A 333 25.35 14.49 -15.47
CA ARG A 333 25.64 15.44 -16.54
C ARG A 333 24.46 16.32 -16.79
N ALA A 334 24.73 17.59 -17.05
CA ALA A 334 23.73 18.50 -17.58
C ALA A 334 23.20 18.00 -18.92
N CYS A 335 21.89 18.09 -19.11
CA CYS A 335 21.23 17.74 -20.36
C CYS A 335 20.41 18.87 -20.97
N SER A 336 20.36 20.01 -20.34
CA SER A 336 19.86 21.26 -20.90
C SER A 336 20.89 22.39 -20.66
N GLU A 337 20.71 23.52 -21.29
CA GLU A 337 21.54 24.69 -21.03
C GLU A 337 21.34 25.19 -19.59
N LEU A 338 22.42 25.71 -19.02
CA LEU A 338 22.43 26.29 -17.68
C LEU A 338 21.46 27.48 -17.61
N GLY A 339 20.60 27.49 -16.62
CA GLY A 339 19.70 28.61 -16.32
C GLY A 339 18.52 28.79 -17.28
N ILE A 340 18.35 27.90 -18.28
CA ILE A 340 17.24 28.04 -19.24
C ILE A 340 15.87 27.98 -18.58
N TYR A 341 15.76 27.27 -17.46
CA TYR A 341 14.55 27.15 -16.63
C TYR A 341 14.79 27.69 -15.21
N ALA A 342 15.58 28.76 -15.08
CA ALA A 342 15.85 29.37 -13.77
C ALA A 342 14.56 29.76 -13.03
N GLY A 343 14.46 29.40 -11.75
CA GLY A 343 13.29 29.66 -10.92
C GLY A 343 12.09 28.74 -11.14
N TYR A 344 12.24 27.67 -11.94
CA TYR A 344 11.24 26.61 -12.07
C TYR A 344 11.59 25.41 -11.20
N SER A 345 10.55 24.64 -10.79
CA SER A 345 10.66 23.31 -10.21
C SER A 345 10.06 22.29 -11.18
N LEU A 346 10.57 21.07 -11.21
CA LEU A 346 9.94 19.96 -11.93
C LEU A 346 8.78 19.42 -11.08
N LEU A 347 7.56 19.60 -11.60
CA LEU A 347 6.34 19.14 -10.93
C LEU A 347 5.97 17.71 -11.32
N TYR A 348 6.28 17.33 -12.55
CA TYR A 348 5.95 16.02 -13.09
C TYR A 348 6.89 15.66 -14.24
N GLY A 349 7.23 14.38 -14.37
CA GLY A 349 7.99 13.85 -15.48
C GLY A 349 7.69 12.37 -15.70
N THR A 350 7.49 11.97 -16.96
CA THR A 350 7.16 10.59 -17.29
C THR A 350 7.42 10.26 -18.75
N HIS A 351 7.54 8.97 -19.03
CA HIS A 351 7.47 8.44 -20.39
C HIS A 351 6.08 8.55 -20.99
N THR A 352 6.02 8.51 -22.31
CA THR A 352 4.78 8.41 -23.07
C THR A 352 4.62 7.01 -23.68
N ALA A 353 3.47 6.74 -24.28
CA ALA A 353 3.26 5.51 -25.07
C ALA A 353 4.20 5.41 -26.27
N SER A 354 4.78 6.53 -26.71
CA SER A 354 5.75 6.56 -27.81
C SER A 354 7.15 6.20 -27.29
N PRO A 355 7.87 5.31 -27.97
CA PRO A 355 9.22 4.95 -27.58
C PRO A 355 10.17 6.14 -27.53
N ASN A 356 11.01 6.20 -26.51
CA ASN A 356 12.02 7.25 -26.32
C ASN A 356 11.46 8.68 -26.30
N GLN A 357 10.22 8.84 -25.84
CA GLN A 357 9.61 10.15 -25.65
C GLN A 357 9.10 10.29 -24.21
N ALA A 358 9.21 11.51 -23.68
CA ALA A 358 8.76 11.84 -22.34
C ALA A 358 8.05 13.20 -22.33
N VAL A 359 7.25 13.40 -21.28
CA VAL A 359 6.64 14.68 -20.95
C VAL A 359 7.22 15.13 -19.62
N ALA A 360 7.54 16.42 -19.51
CA ALA A 360 7.90 17.06 -18.25
C ALA A 360 7.04 18.31 -18.05
N VAL A 361 6.65 18.57 -16.82
CA VAL A 361 5.90 19.76 -16.43
C VAL A 361 6.73 20.55 -15.43
N LEU A 362 7.04 21.79 -15.77
CA LEU A 362 7.74 22.74 -14.91
C LEU A 362 6.77 23.82 -14.41
N GLY A 363 6.96 24.27 -13.19
CA GLY A 363 6.19 25.37 -12.59
C GLY A 363 7.05 26.27 -11.74
N ASN A 364 6.71 27.58 -11.70
CA ASN A 364 7.32 28.54 -10.79
C ASN A 364 6.30 29.24 -9.88
N GLY A 365 5.12 28.63 -9.73
CA GLY A 365 3.99 29.17 -8.96
C GLY A 365 3.10 30.14 -9.76
N SER A 366 3.59 30.73 -10.86
CA SER A 366 2.83 31.69 -11.68
C SER A 366 2.72 31.25 -13.14
N VAL A 367 3.74 30.59 -13.65
CA VAL A 367 3.81 30.11 -15.02
C VAL A 367 4.13 28.62 -15.02
N TYR A 368 3.39 27.89 -15.82
CA TYR A 368 3.56 26.45 -16.01
C TYR A 368 3.98 26.18 -17.44
N ARG A 369 4.89 25.23 -17.60
CA ARG A 369 5.41 24.84 -18.92
C ARG A 369 5.26 23.34 -19.06
N MET A 370 4.84 22.90 -20.24
CA MET A 370 4.82 21.50 -20.61
C MET A 370 5.84 21.27 -21.73
N LEU A 371 6.74 20.34 -21.47
CA LEU A 371 7.82 19.98 -22.38
C LEU A 371 7.55 18.62 -22.99
N TYR A 372 7.80 18.48 -24.30
CA TYR A 372 7.84 17.21 -24.98
C TYR A 372 9.27 16.88 -25.35
N LEU A 373 9.77 15.75 -24.86
CA LEU A 373 11.17 15.39 -24.88
C LEU A 373 11.38 14.15 -25.73
N LYS A 374 12.40 14.16 -26.58
CA LYS A 374 12.94 12.99 -27.26
C LYS A 374 14.16 12.51 -26.51
N LEU A 375 14.11 11.30 -25.99
CA LEU A 375 15.18 10.65 -25.25
C LEU A 375 16.07 9.82 -26.19
N PRO A 376 17.34 9.61 -25.84
CA PRO A 376 18.24 8.77 -26.62
C PRO A 376 17.79 7.31 -26.60
N SER A 377 18.15 6.55 -27.63
CA SER A 377 17.87 5.14 -27.73
C SER A 377 18.98 4.24 -27.15
N LYS A 378 20.17 4.82 -26.91
CA LYS A 378 21.35 4.12 -26.41
C LYS A 378 22.19 5.03 -25.51
N THR A 379 22.89 4.44 -24.54
CA THR A 379 23.80 5.16 -23.64
C THR A 379 24.87 5.96 -24.37
N SER A 380 25.40 5.44 -25.50
CA SER A 380 26.39 6.14 -26.30
C SER A 380 25.84 7.40 -26.97
N GLU A 381 24.56 7.42 -27.28
CA GLU A 381 23.88 8.60 -27.82
C GLU A 381 23.64 9.65 -26.74
N ALA A 382 23.30 9.20 -25.51
CA ALA A 382 23.09 10.07 -24.35
C ALA A 382 24.34 10.86 -23.97
N ALA A 383 25.53 10.31 -24.22
CA ALA A 383 26.80 11.02 -23.96
C ALA A 383 26.97 12.25 -24.84
N ALA A 384 26.40 12.25 -26.06
CA ALA A 384 26.47 13.35 -27.01
C ALA A 384 25.22 14.26 -26.91
N VAL A 385 24.03 13.65 -26.84
CA VAL A 385 22.74 14.36 -26.78
C VAL A 385 21.85 13.65 -25.74
N PRO A 386 21.84 14.11 -24.49
CA PRO A 386 21.07 13.47 -23.41
C PRO A 386 19.56 13.43 -23.66
N PHE A 387 19.00 14.50 -24.19
CA PHE A 387 17.66 14.57 -24.76
C PHE A 387 17.54 15.78 -25.72
N THR A 388 16.46 15.81 -26.50
CA THR A 388 16.08 16.96 -27.33
C THR A 388 14.70 17.44 -26.90
N VAL A 389 14.54 18.74 -26.66
CA VAL A 389 13.23 19.37 -26.45
C VAL A 389 12.56 19.50 -27.81
N LEU A 390 11.49 18.72 -28.02
CA LEU A 390 10.70 18.77 -29.26
C LEU A 390 9.67 19.90 -29.22
N ALA A 391 9.11 20.14 -28.04
CA ALA A 391 8.19 21.25 -27.79
C ALA A 391 8.36 21.78 -26.38
N ASP A 392 8.10 23.06 -26.20
CA ASP A 392 8.11 23.77 -24.92
C ASP A 392 7.01 24.83 -24.98
N VAL A 393 5.90 24.58 -24.29
CA VAL A 393 4.71 25.42 -24.33
C VAL A 393 4.34 25.93 -22.94
N ILE A 394 3.83 27.16 -22.89
CA ILE A 394 3.27 27.73 -21.65
C ILE A 394 1.82 27.28 -21.53
N VAL A 395 1.45 26.82 -20.36
CA VAL A 395 0.11 26.35 -20.03
C VAL A 395 -0.53 27.31 -19.02
N PRO A 396 -1.79 27.72 -19.22
CA PRO A 396 -2.49 28.57 -18.27
C PRO A 396 -2.65 27.91 -16.89
N GLY A 397 -2.56 28.69 -15.81
CA GLY A 397 -2.62 28.22 -14.43
C GLY A 397 -3.99 27.64 -14.03
N GLU A 398 -5.07 28.01 -14.73
CA GLU A 398 -6.39 27.40 -14.57
C GLU A 398 -6.50 26.01 -15.22
N VAL A 399 -5.53 25.63 -16.06
CA VAL A 399 -5.47 24.33 -16.72
C VAL A 399 -4.50 23.39 -16.01
N ILE A 400 -3.32 23.90 -15.64
CA ILE A 400 -2.29 23.19 -14.88
C ILE A 400 -1.78 24.10 -13.76
N ASN A 401 -1.71 23.59 -12.53
CA ASN A 401 -1.13 24.26 -11.37
C ASN A 401 -0.34 23.26 -10.50
N SER A 402 0.18 23.70 -9.36
CA SER A 402 0.97 22.87 -8.46
C SER A 402 0.22 21.70 -7.83
N GLY A 403 -1.12 21.76 -7.80
CA GLY A 403 -1.99 20.68 -7.28
C GLY A 403 -2.49 19.74 -8.36
N THR A 404 -2.03 19.88 -9.62
CA THR A 404 -2.48 19.03 -10.73
C THR A 404 -1.95 17.61 -10.59
N SER A 405 -2.84 16.63 -10.69
CA SER A 405 -2.51 15.22 -10.83
C SER A 405 -2.43 14.82 -12.30
N TYR A 406 -1.56 13.88 -12.64
CA TYR A 406 -1.28 13.48 -14.03
C TYR A 406 -1.35 11.96 -14.18
N TYR A 407 -1.81 11.52 -15.35
CA TYR A 407 -1.74 10.12 -15.77
C TYR A 407 -1.54 10.03 -17.30
N PRO A 408 -0.37 9.59 -17.78
CA PRO A 408 -0.16 9.29 -19.19
C PRO A 408 -0.72 7.91 -19.51
N MET A 409 -1.43 7.78 -20.62
CA MET A 409 -1.88 6.47 -21.10
C MET A 409 -0.69 5.64 -21.57
N LYS A 410 -0.68 4.36 -21.25
CA LYS A 410 0.35 3.40 -21.67
C LYS A 410 0.15 2.95 -23.12
N ASN A 411 -1.09 2.91 -23.57
CA ASN A 411 -1.48 2.34 -24.86
C ASN A 411 -1.86 3.39 -25.91
N GLU A 412 -2.06 4.63 -25.52
CA GLU A 412 -2.49 5.71 -26.39
C GLU A 412 -1.67 6.98 -26.15
N SER A 413 -1.56 7.84 -27.19
CA SER A 413 -0.86 9.13 -27.09
C SER A 413 -1.70 10.20 -26.37
N TYR A 414 -2.40 9.82 -25.31
CA TYR A 414 -3.17 10.72 -24.47
C TYR A 414 -2.57 10.81 -23.07
N MET A 415 -2.79 11.94 -22.45
CA MET A 415 -2.50 12.20 -21.06
C MET A 415 -3.76 12.74 -20.40
N PHE A 416 -4.13 12.19 -19.27
CA PHE A 416 -5.13 12.75 -18.38
C PHE A 416 -4.44 13.59 -17.33
N PHE A 417 -5.06 14.70 -16.98
CA PHE A 417 -4.66 15.48 -15.81
C PHE A 417 -5.89 16.10 -15.15
N ALA A 418 -5.82 16.25 -13.85
CA ALA A 418 -6.89 16.81 -13.04
C ALA A 418 -6.39 18.04 -12.30
N THR A 419 -7.10 19.15 -12.46
CA THR A 419 -6.79 20.43 -11.82
C THR A 419 -8.06 20.96 -11.17
N ASP A 420 -8.01 21.28 -9.87
CA ASP A 420 -9.16 21.69 -9.08
C ASP A 420 -10.32 20.70 -9.24
N ASN A 421 -11.47 21.12 -9.78
CA ASN A 421 -12.66 20.29 -9.98
C ASN A 421 -12.79 19.72 -11.40
N GLY A 422 -11.80 19.94 -12.28
CA GLY A 422 -11.85 19.57 -13.69
C GLY A 422 -10.92 18.42 -14.03
N LEU A 423 -11.40 17.48 -14.87
CA LEU A 423 -10.57 16.45 -15.51
C LEU A 423 -10.40 16.80 -16.98
N TYR A 424 -9.18 16.70 -17.45
CA TYR A 424 -8.76 17.03 -18.80
C TYR A 424 -8.19 15.79 -19.50
N ARG A 425 -8.42 15.72 -20.81
CA ARG A 425 -7.77 14.73 -21.70
C ARG A 425 -7.06 15.47 -22.82
N TYR A 426 -5.77 15.25 -22.91
CA TYR A 426 -4.92 15.97 -23.85
C TYR A 426 -4.14 15.00 -24.74
N ASN A 427 -4.13 15.28 -26.06
CA ASN A 427 -3.39 14.47 -27.02
C ASN A 427 -1.94 14.96 -27.08
N LEU A 428 -0.99 14.09 -26.74
CA LEU A 428 0.44 14.44 -26.73
C LEU A 428 1.01 14.75 -28.12
N ARG A 429 0.32 14.36 -29.19
CA ARG A 429 0.69 14.79 -30.55
C ARG A 429 0.45 16.28 -30.76
N ASP A 430 -0.54 16.86 -30.08
CA ASP A 430 -0.77 18.30 -30.13
C ASP A 430 0.39 19.05 -29.47
N LEU A 431 0.95 18.50 -28.37
CA LEU A 431 2.13 19.03 -27.73
C LEU A 431 3.36 18.98 -28.67
N GLU A 432 3.56 17.86 -29.36
CA GLU A 432 4.64 17.73 -30.35
C GLU A 432 4.56 18.80 -31.45
N ASN A 433 3.35 19.22 -31.80
CA ASN A 433 3.08 20.29 -32.74
C ASN A 433 3.15 21.70 -32.11
N GLY A 434 3.54 21.83 -30.86
CA GLY A 434 3.67 23.10 -30.14
C GLY A 434 2.33 23.69 -29.64
N ASN A 435 1.25 22.93 -29.64
CA ASN A 435 -0.04 23.39 -29.13
C ASN A 435 -0.14 23.07 -27.62
N ALA A 436 -0.40 24.07 -26.79
CA ALA A 436 -0.59 23.90 -25.36
C ALA A 436 -1.99 23.33 -25.02
N PRO A 437 -2.13 22.54 -23.93
CA PRO A 437 -3.45 22.23 -23.43
C PRO A 437 -4.17 23.48 -22.94
N GLY A 438 -5.51 23.47 -23.08
CA GLY A 438 -6.35 24.59 -22.69
C GLY A 438 -7.70 24.10 -22.15
N SER A 439 -8.59 25.04 -21.84
CA SER A 439 -9.93 24.75 -21.28
C SER A 439 -10.78 23.84 -22.19
N GLN A 440 -10.53 23.86 -23.51
CA GLN A 440 -11.20 22.98 -24.49
C GLN A 440 -10.87 21.48 -24.28
N ASN A 441 -9.80 21.18 -23.57
CA ASN A 441 -9.41 19.79 -23.26
C ASN A 441 -10.13 19.24 -22.04
N ARG A 442 -10.89 20.06 -21.29
CA ARG A 442 -11.68 19.62 -20.16
C ARG A 442 -12.83 18.74 -20.63
N ILE A 443 -12.90 17.52 -20.09
CA ILE A 443 -13.88 16.51 -20.47
C ILE A 443 -14.99 16.31 -19.44
N MET A 444 -14.79 16.74 -18.20
CA MET A 444 -15.79 16.72 -17.14
C MET A 444 -15.43 17.67 -16.00
N THR A 445 -16.43 17.98 -15.18
CA THR A 445 -16.26 18.65 -13.88
C THR A 445 -16.90 17.81 -12.78
N LEU A 446 -16.45 17.99 -11.54
CA LEU A 446 -17.03 17.29 -10.38
C LEU A 446 -18.52 17.62 -10.19
N THR A 447 -18.95 18.80 -10.61
CA THR A 447 -20.38 19.22 -10.55
C THR A 447 -21.29 18.33 -11.39
N ASP A 448 -20.77 17.69 -12.44
CA ASP A 448 -21.52 16.73 -13.26
C ASP A 448 -21.92 15.48 -12.47
N PHE A 449 -21.28 15.23 -11.33
CA PHE A 449 -21.48 14.07 -10.44
C PHE A 449 -22.04 14.46 -9.06
N GLY A 450 -22.59 15.68 -8.94
CA GLY A 450 -23.26 16.15 -7.72
C GLY A 450 -22.34 16.66 -6.62
N TYR A 451 -21.08 16.96 -6.94
CA TYR A 451 -20.14 17.64 -6.06
C TYR A 451 -20.31 19.17 -6.12
N ASN A 452 -19.79 19.88 -5.15
CA ASN A 452 -19.75 21.33 -5.15
C ASN A 452 -18.64 21.87 -6.06
N ALA A 453 -18.74 23.14 -6.42
CA ALA A 453 -17.73 23.79 -7.26
C ALA A 453 -16.35 23.91 -6.57
N ASP A 454 -16.32 23.95 -5.25
CA ASP A 454 -15.11 24.08 -4.45
C ASP A 454 -14.47 22.71 -4.10
N ASP A 455 -15.17 21.61 -4.38
CA ASP A 455 -14.62 20.27 -4.20
C ASP A 455 -13.50 20.02 -5.23
N LYS A 456 -12.47 19.28 -4.84
CA LYS A 456 -11.26 19.13 -5.66
C LYS A 456 -10.92 17.68 -5.93
N ILE A 457 -10.46 17.41 -7.15
CA ILE A 457 -9.74 16.18 -7.49
C ILE A 457 -8.30 16.37 -7.00
N THR A 458 -7.87 15.54 -6.07
CA THR A 458 -6.57 15.69 -5.41
C THR A 458 -5.55 14.67 -5.91
N CYS A 459 -6.02 13.52 -6.36
CA CYS A 459 -5.18 12.48 -6.95
C CYS A 459 -5.99 11.62 -7.92
N MET A 460 -5.31 10.87 -8.78
CA MET A 460 -5.96 9.93 -9.69
C MET A 460 -5.08 8.74 -10.01
N THR A 461 -5.72 7.65 -10.38
CA THR A 461 -5.09 6.46 -10.96
C THR A 461 -6.02 5.83 -11.98
N VAL A 462 -5.50 4.87 -12.74
CA VAL A 462 -6.25 4.17 -13.78
C VAL A 462 -6.14 2.67 -13.56
N SER A 463 -7.18 1.93 -13.90
CA SER A 463 -7.13 0.47 -13.83
C SER A 463 -6.06 -0.08 -14.79
N ARG A 464 -5.55 -1.28 -14.49
CA ARG A 464 -4.50 -1.97 -15.28
C ARG A 464 -4.83 -2.04 -16.79
N THR A 465 -6.10 -2.22 -17.11
CA THR A 465 -6.59 -2.31 -18.48
C THR A 465 -6.89 -0.97 -19.13
N GLU A 466 -6.68 0.13 -18.42
CA GLU A 466 -7.04 1.49 -18.87
C GLU A 466 -8.51 1.64 -19.28
N GLN A 467 -9.41 0.91 -18.60
CA GLN A 467 -10.86 1.01 -18.82
C GLN A 467 -11.55 1.88 -17.78
N GLU A 468 -10.99 1.99 -16.59
CA GLU A 468 -11.54 2.76 -15.48
C GLU A 468 -10.53 3.79 -14.99
N ILE A 469 -10.97 5.02 -14.73
CA ILE A 469 -10.22 6.04 -14.02
C ILE A 469 -10.81 6.23 -12.63
N LEU A 470 -9.95 6.27 -11.63
CA LEU A 470 -10.30 6.49 -10.23
C LEU A 470 -9.80 7.88 -9.81
N LEU A 471 -10.68 8.68 -9.28
CA LEU A 471 -10.40 10.04 -8.83
C LEU A 471 -10.55 10.10 -7.30
N GLY A 472 -9.52 10.54 -6.60
CA GLY A 472 -9.59 10.92 -5.20
C GLY A 472 -10.12 12.35 -5.09
N ILE A 473 -11.17 12.55 -4.32
CA ILE A 473 -11.88 13.83 -4.23
C ILE A 473 -11.90 14.27 -2.78
N SER A 474 -11.56 15.53 -2.54
CA SER A 474 -11.75 16.17 -1.24
C SER A 474 -12.97 17.10 -1.30
N ARG A 475 -13.93 16.85 -0.40
CA ARG A 475 -15.07 17.73 -0.12
C ARG A 475 -14.75 18.76 0.96
N TYR A 476 -13.47 18.88 1.32
CA TYR A 476 -12.93 19.78 2.34
C TYR A 476 -11.53 20.19 1.89
N GLY A 477 -11.04 21.29 2.32
CA GLY A 477 -9.68 21.71 1.97
C GLY A 477 -8.59 20.76 2.46
N GLU A 478 -7.34 21.11 2.27
CA GLU A 478 -6.18 20.34 2.71
C GLU A 478 -6.05 20.25 4.24
N ASP A 479 -6.55 21.26 4.95
CA ASP A 479 -6.59 21.25 6.42
C ASP A 479 -7.79 20.43 6.91
N THR A 480 -7.49 19.27 7.47
CA THR A 480 -8.48 18.31 7.98
C THR A 480 -8.70 18.40 9.49
N GLU A 481 -8.02 19.30 10.19
CA GLU A 481 -8.13 19.41 11.66
C GLU A 481 -9.53 19.78 12.12
N GLY A 482 -10.27 20.56 11.33
CA GLY A 482 -11.64 20.97 11.60
C GLY A 482 -12.72 19.98 11.20
N MET A 483 -12.40 18.83 10.62
CA MET A 483 -13.40 17.87 10.09
C MET A 483 -14.15 17.07 11.18
N GLY A 484 -13.66 17.08 12.42
CA GLY A 484 -14.20 16.18 13.45
C GLY A 484 -13.91 14.71 13.14
N GLU A 485 -14.88 13.84 13.35
CA GLU A 485 -14.76 12.40 13.04
C GLU A 485 -15.26 12.04 11.62
N GLU A 486 -15.84 12.98 10.90
CA GLU A 486 -16.40 12.73 9.57
C GLU A 486 -15.31 12.75 8.49
N LEU A 487 -15.25 11.68 7.69
CA LEU A 487 -14.36 11.61 6.54
C LEU A 487 -14.98 12.33 5.33
N LYS A 488 -14.24 13.19 4.69
CA LYS A 488 -14.67 14.03 3.54
C LYS A 488 -13.97 13.66 2.24
N GLY A 489 -13.12 12.64 2.26
CA GLY A 489 -12.48 12.11 1.07
C GLY A 489 -13.32 11.02 0.42
N ASP A 490 -13.55 11.17 -0.88
CA ASP A 490 -14.32 10.24 -1.69
C ASP A 490 -13.45 9.60 -2.78
N VAL A 491 -13.91 8.48 -3.32
CA VAL A 491 -13.36 7.89 -4.54
C VAL A 491 -14.47 7.78 -5.59
N LEU A 492 -14.27 8.44 -6.73
CA LEU A 492 -15.16 8.38 -7.89
C LEU A 492 -14.52 7.51 -8.97
N VAL A 493 -15.23 6.49 -9.44
CA VAL A 493 -14.78 5.59 -10.50
C VAL A 493 -15.61 5.85 -11.75
N LEU A 494 -14.92 6.19 -12.84
CA LEU A 494 -15.54 6.48 -14.13
C LEU A 494 -15.04 5.49 -15.19
N ASP A 495 -15.89 5.18 -16.14
CA ASP A 495 -15.47 4.54 -17.39
C ASP A 495 -14.60 5.51 -18.19
N LEU A 496 -13.36 5.12 -18.48
CA LEU A 496 -12.37 6.01 -19.07
C LEU A 496 -12.75 6.51 -20.47
N LYS A 497 -13.52 5.73 -21.21
CA LYS A 497 -13.92 6.06 -22.58
C LYS A 497 -15.15 6.98 -22.65
N THR A 498 -16.14 6.71 -21.80
CA THR A 498 -17.44 7.40 -21.83
C THR A 498 -17.58 8.47 -20.76
N MET A 499 -16.70 8.47 -19.75
CA MET A 499 -16.79 9.29 -18.53
C MET A 499 -18.08 9.07 -17.73
N ASN A 500 -18.77 7.96 -17.96
CA ASN A 500 -19.93 7.60 -17.15
C ASN A 500 -19.48 7.10 -15.77
N MET A 501 -20.22 7.48 -14.75
CA MET A 501 -19.97 7.01 -13.40
C MET A 501 -20.27 5.50 -13.29
N ILE A 502 -19.25 4.75 -12.87
CA ILE A 502 -19.39 3.32 -12.56
C ILE A 502 -19.71 3.16 -11.07
N ARG A 503 -18.97 3.85 -10.20
CA ARG A 503 -19.13 3.76 -8.74
C ARG A 503 -18.74 5.08 -8.08
N LYS A 504 -19.37 5.36 -6.96
CA LYS A 504 -19.04 6.46 -6.06
C LYS A 504 -18.92 5.91 -4.65
N TYR A 505 -17.80 6.16 -3.99
CA TYR A 505 -17.55 5.80 -2.60
C TYR A 505 -17.35 7.07 -1.80
N GLU A 506 -18.30 7.37 -0.91
CA GLU A 506 -18.31 8.60 -0.13
C GLU A 506 -17.79 8.37 1.28
N GLY A 507 -17.05 9.34 1.81
CA GLY A 507 -16.55 9.32 3.18
C GLY A 507 -15.60 8.15 3.47
N VAL A 508 -14.70 7.84 2.56
CA VAL A 508 -13.80 6.68 2.67
C VAL A 508 -12.39 7.03 3.13
N ALA A 509 -12.05 8.31 3.16
CA ALA A 509 -10.72 8.81 3.51
C ALA A 509 -10.80 10.23 4.07
N GLY A 510 -9.71 10.74 4.65
CA GLY A 510 -9.53 12.16 4.93
C GLY A 510 -9.32 12.95 3.64
N TYR A 511 -8.29 13.78 3.55
CA TYR A 511 -7.86 14.42 2.31
C TYR A 511 -7.05 13.42 1.48
N PRO A 512 -7.57 12.89 0.36
CA PRO A 512 -6.84 11.93 -0.45
C PRO A 512 -5.58 12.56 -1.05
N VAL A 513 -4.46 11.87 -0.96
CA VAL A 513 -3.16 12.34 -1.46
C VAL A 513 -2.70 11.48 -2.61
N ASP A 514 -2.94 10.17 -2.52
CA ASP A 514 -2.59 9.22 -3.57
C ASP A 514 -3.55 8.03 -3.60
N LEU A 515 -3.71 7.44 -4.78
CA LEU A 515 -4.57 6.32 -5.08
C LEU A 515 -3.80 5.21 -5.79
N MET A 516 -4.06 3.97 -5.39
CA MET A 516 -3.51 2.81 -6.08
C MET A 516 -4.57 1.73 -6.25
N VAL A 517 -4.70 1.18 -7.46
CA VAL A 517 -5.39 -0.09 -7.68
C VAL A 517 -4.36 -1.20 -7.49
N LYS A 518 -4.50 -1.94 -6.40
CA LYS A 518 -3.68 -3.09 -6.09
C LYS A 518 -4.29 -4.34 -6.70
N TYR A 519 -3.52 -5.10 -7.44
CA TYR A 519 -3.92 -6.41 -7.97
C TYR A 519 -3.19 -7.52 -7.24
N GLN A 520 -3.85 -8.64 -6.98
CA GLN A 520 -3.27 -9.79 -6.30
C GLN A 520 -1.97 -10.24 -6.96
N LYS A 521 -1.95 -10.25 -8.29
CA LYS A 521 -0.76 -10.57 -9.06
C LYS A 521 -0.18 -9.31 -9.69
N PHE A 522 1.05 -8.98 -9.32
CA PHE A 522 1.81 -7.93 -9.99
C PHE A 522 2.25 -8.41 -11.37
N LEU A 523 1.88 -7.69 -12.41
CA LEU A 523 2.33 -7.93 -13.78
C LEU A 523 3.41 -6.92 -14.14
N ARG A 524 4.65 -7.36 -14.21
CA ARG A 524 5.76 -6.54 -14.65
C ARG A 524 5.70 -6.26 -16.15
N ASP A 525 5.53 -7.31 -16.93
CA ASP A 525 5.40 -7.27 -18.37
C ASP A 525 4.15 -8.08 -18.72
N GLY A 526 3.21 -7.50 -19.41
CA GLY A 526 2.01 -8.22 -19.80
C GLY A 526 1.29 -7.53 -20.94
N LYS A 527 0.80 -8.33 -21.89
CA LYS A 527 -0.12 -7.85 -22.92
C LYS A 527 -1.32 -8.77 -22.95
N GLU A 528 -2.50 -8.21 -22.84
CA GLU A 528 -3.76 -8.90 -23.06
C GLU A 528 -4.42 -8.32 -24.31
N ASN A 529 -4.67 -9.15 -25.30
CA ASN A 529 -5.26 -8.73 -26.57
C ASN A 529 -4.53 -7.55 -27.25
N GLY A 530 -3.20 -7.47 -27.07
CA GLY A 530 -2.38 -6.40 -27.64
C GLY A 530 -2.29 -5.13 -26.79
N VAL A 531 -3.05 -5.04 -25.70
CA VAL A 531 -3.03 -3.93 -24.73
C VAL A 531 -1.98 -4.20 -23.66
N ASP A 532 -1.15 -3.21 -23.32
CA ASP A 532 -0.23 -3.30 -22.19
C ASP A 532 -1.02 -3.21 -20.88
N VAL A 533 -0.99 -4.29 -20.12
CA VAL A 533 -1.65 -4.43 -18.81
C VAL A 533 -0.64 -4.52 -17.66
N SER A 534 0.60 -4.11 -17.88
CA SER A 534 1.61 -4.10 -16.84
C SER A 534 1.25 -3.15 -15.70
N ASP A 535 1.66 -3.51 -14.47
CA ASP A 535 1.51 -2.66 -13.28
C ASP A 535 2.69 -1.70 -13.11
N VAL A 536 3.63 -1.72 -14.02
CA VAL A 536 4.75 -0.78 -13.99
C VAL A 536 4.22 0.58 -14.42
N LEU A 537 4.13 1.47 -13.46
CA LEU A 537 3.82 2.86 -13.70
C LEU A 537 5.13 3.60 -13.99
N TYR A 538 5.07 4.48 -14.96
CA TYR A 538 6.21 5.22 -15.51
C TYR A 538 6.52 6.49 -14.71
N PHE A 539 6.49 6.40 -13.37
CA PHE A 539 6.65 7.59 -12.52
C PHE A 539 7.95 7.62 -11.81
#